data_7a95b3649af89244822c83a7739d5612
#
_entry.id   7a95b3649af89244822c83a7739d5612
#
_cell.length_a   1.000
_cell.length_b   1.000
_cell.length_c   1.000
_cell.angle_alpha   90.00
_cell.angle_beta   90.00
_cell.angle_gamma   90.00
#
_symmetry.space_group_name_H-M   'P 1'
#
loop_
_entity.id
_entity.type
_entity.pdbx_description
1 polymer ?
#
loop_
_entity_poly.entity_id
_entity_poly.type
_entity_poly.pdbx_seq_one_letter_code
_entity_poly.pdbx_strand_id
1 'polypeptide(L)'
;PKPSSAASDVYKRQLIKWLLCSLFTGSFIGLIGALFYKALQYVTSFRIQHPYTLFFLPAAGIIIVLMYHFTHEDKNTGTNLVITAIQSNAEVPVRVAPLIIISTLLTHLCGGSAGREGAALQVGGSLSNFIAKILHFDDKDTRIMIMCGMSACFSALFGTPIAAAIFSMEVISVGVMYYAALVPCIISALIASGVAGLFNITPTMF
;
A
#
# COMPACT_ATOMS: atom_id res chain seq x y z
N PRO A 1 8.85 12.98 -37.49
CA PRO A 1 9.24 11.65 -37.98
C PRO A 1 8.26 10.60 -37.46
N LYS A 2 7.71 9.80 -38.36
CA LYS A 2 6.88 8.66 -37.91
C LYS A 2 7.76 7.71 -37.07
N PRO A 3 7.33 7.29 -35.86
CA PRO A 3 8.08 6.29 -35.11
C PRO A 3 8.25 5.04 -35.97
N SER A 4 9.43 4.43 -35.92
CA SER A 4 9.68 3.17 -36.63
C SER A 4 8.70 2.11 -36.14
N SER A 5 8.29 1.16 -36.99
CA SER A 5 7.39 0.06 -36.58
C SER A 5 7.88 -0.65 -35.31
N ALA A 6 9.19 -0.83 -35.17
CA ALA A 6 9.82 -1.41 -34.00
C ALA A 6 9.57 -0.58 -32.72
N ALA A 7 9.67 0.75 -32.77
CA ALA A 7 9.37 1.60 -31.63
C ALA A 7 7.90 1.51 -31.22
N SER A 8 6.98 1.47 -32.20
CA SER A 8 5.55 1.28 -31.95
C SER A 8 5.25 -0.04 -31.24
N ASP A 9 5.93 -1.12 -31.63
CA ASP A 9 5.72 -2.44 -31.02
C ASP A 9 6.27 -2.53 -29.60
N VAL A 10 7.37 -1.84 -29.30
CA VAL A 10 7.91 -1.72 -27.94
C VAL A 10 6.93 -0.96 -27.05
N TYR A 11 6.38 0.18 -27.49
CA TYR A 11 5.38 0.92 -26.72
C TYR A 11 4.11 0.11 -26.47
N LYS A 12 3.61 -0.65 -27.45
CA LYS A 12 2.43 -1.52 -27.28
C LYS A 12 2.68 -2.61 -26.23
N ARG A 13 3.83 -3.28 -26.31
CA ARG A 13 4.19 -4.33 -25.32
C ARG A 13 4.29 -3.76 -23.91
N GLN A 14 4.91 -2.59 -23.76
CA GLN A 14 5.06 -1.92 -22.47
C GLN A 14 3.70 -1.49 -21.91
N LEU A 15 2.81 -0.95 -22.76
CA LEU A 15 1.46 -0.58 -22.38
C LEU A 15 0.65 -1.80 -21.87
N ILE A 16 0.66 -2.89 -22.64
CA ILE A 16 -0.05 -4.13 -22.26
C ILE A 16 0.50 -4.70 -20.95
N LYS A 17 1.82 -4.74 -20.80
CA LYS A 17 2.48 -5.17 -19.56
C LYS A 17 1.94 -4.40 -18.36
N TRP A 18 1.97 -3.06 -18.42
CA TRP A 18 1.54 -2.22 -17.31
C TRP A 18 0.04 -2.25 -17.07
N LEU A 19 -0.79 -2.43 -18.12
CA LEU A 19 -2.23 -2.65 -17.94
C LEU A 19 -2.51 -3.93 -17.16
N LEU A 20 -1.87 -5.05 -17.53
CA LEU A 20 -2.04 -6.33 -16.83
C LEU A 20 -1.50 -6.27 -15.40
N CYS A 21 -0.31 -5.69 -15.20
CA CYS A 21 0.27 -5.51 -13.87
C CYS A 21 -0.61 -4.65 -12.97
N SER A 22 -1.13 -3.54 -13.49
CA SER A 22 -2.02 -2.64 -12.74
C SER A 22 -3.35 -3.29 -12.40
N LEU A 23 -3.90 -4.08 -13.33
CA LEU A 23 -5.14 -4.85 -13.09
C LEU A 23 -4.94 -5.86 -11.95
N PHE A 24 -3.88 -6.63 -12.01
CA PHE A 24 -3.57 -7.63 -10.98
C PHE A 24 -3.28 -6.97 -9.62
N THR A 25 -2.38 -5.99 -9.60
CA THR A 25 -1.97 -5.27 -8.39
C THR A 25 -3.14 -4.51 -7.77
N GLY A 26 -3.90 -3.78 -8.58
CA GLY A 26 -5.09 -3.05 -8.14
C GLY A 26 -6.14 -3.96 -7.54
N SER A 27 -6.42 -5.11 -8.16
CA SER A 27 -7.39 -6.07 -7.66
C SER A 27 -6.92 -6.74 -6.36
N PHE A 28 -5.70 -7.27 -6.34
CA PHE A 28 -5.16 -8.02 -5.20
C PHE A 28 -4.93 -7.12 -3.99
N ILE A 29 -4.23 -6.01 -4.17
CA ILE A 29 -3.93 -5.08 -3.07
C ILE A 29 -5.18 -4.29 -2.68
N GLY A 30 -6.06 -3.97 -3.63
CA GLY A 30 -7.36 -3.38 -3.36
C GLY A 30 -8.21 -4.26 -2.45
N LEU A 31 -8.23 -5.58 -2.67
CA LEU A 31 -8.91 -6.54 -1.81
C LEU A 31 -8.32 -6.53 -0.39
N ILE A 32 -7.00 -6.57 -0.26
CA ILE A 32 -6.31 -6.54 1.05
C ILE A 32 -6.60 -5.21 1.75
N GLY A 33 -6.55 -4.08 1.04
CA GLY A 33 -6.90 -2.77 1.58
C GLY A 33 -8.36 -2.70 2.05
N ALA A 34 -9.29 -3.27 1.28
CA ALA A 34 -10.70 -3.35 1.65
C ALA A 34 -10.92 -4.19 2.91
N LEU A 35 -10.26 -5.34 3.02
CA LEU A 35 -10.31 -6.19 4.22
C LEU A 35 -9.71 -5.47 5.44
N PHE A 36 -8.59 -4.80 5.25
CA PHE A 36 -7.96 -3.99 6.30
C PHE A 36 -8.87 -2.86 6.79
N TYR A 37 -9.53 -2.15 5.88
CA TYR A 37 -10.51 -1.13 6.23
C TYR A 37 -11.66 -1.69 7.07
N LYS A 38 -12.25 -2.82 6.65
CA LYS A 38 -13.34 -3.49 7.39
C LYS A 38 -12.88 -3.96 8.77
N ALA A 39 -11.69 -4.51 8.86
CA ALA A 39 -11.12 -4.91 10.15
C ALA A 39 -10.93 -3.69 11.08
N LEU A 40 -10.47 -2.55 10.56
CA LEU A 40 -10.36 -1.29 11.31
C LEU A 40 -11.72 -0.79 11.79
N GLN A 41 -12.73 -0.83 10.92
CA GLN A 41 -14.10 -0.46 11.33
C GLN A 41 -14.61 -1.36 12.46
N TYR A 42 -14.41 -2.68 12.33
CA TYR A 42 -14.85 -3.64 13.32
C TYR A 42 -14.18 -3.41 14.68
N VAL A 43 -12.84 -3.30 14.74
CA VAL A 43 -12.13 -3.08 16.00
C VAL A 43 -12.46 -1.73 16.62
N THR A 44 -12.70 -0.70 15.81
CA THR A 44 -13.11 0.63 16.30
C THR A 44 -14.51 0.59 16.88
N SER A 45 -15.46 -0.08 16.23
CA SER A 45 -16.82 -0.25 16.73
C SER A 45 -16.83 -1.08 18.02
N PHE A 46 -16.04 -2.14 18.08
CA PHE A 46 -15.87 -2.96 19.28
C PHE A 46 -15.34 -2.13 20.46
N ARG A 47 -14.31 -1.31 20.23
CA ARG A 47 -13.74 -0.44 21.26
C ARG A 47 -14.78 0.56 21.79
N ILE A 48 -15.60 1.15 20.91
CA ILE A 48 -16.64 2.10 21.34
C ILE A 48 -17.64 1.43 22.28
N GLN A 49 -17.99 0.16 22.04
CA GLN A 49 -18.89 -0.61 22.88
C GLN A 49 -18.21 -1.10 24.19
N HIS A 50 -16.88 -1.21 24.18
CA HIS A 50 -16.09 -1.76 25.29
C HIS A 50 -14.97 -0.80 25.70
N PRO A 51 -15.27 0.33 26.37
CA PRO A 51 -14.27 1.37 26.66
C PRO A 51 -13.13 0.90 27.59
N TYR A 52 -13.33 -0.18 28.32
CA TYR A 52 -12.28 -0.78 29.15
C TYR A 52 -11.09 -1.33 28.35
N THR A 53 -11.21 -1.53 27.04
CA THR A 53 -10.10 -1.92 26.17
C THR A 53 -8.93 -0.92 26.20
N LEU A 54 -9.19 0.34 26.57
CA LEU A 54 -8.16 1.38 26.71
C LEU A 54 -7.09 1.00 27.75
N PHE A 55 -7.46 0.30 28.82
CA PHE A 55 -6.50 -0.13 29.84
C PHE A 55 -5.50 -1.18 29.36
N PHE A 56 -5.79 -1.85 28.23
CA PHE A 56 -4.89 -2.81 27.60
C PHE A 56 -3.89 -2.18 26.63
N LEU A 57 -3.89 -0.85 26.45
CA LEU A 57 -2.97 -0.17 25.55
C LEU A 57 -1.49 -0.45 25.86
N PRO A 58 -1.01 -0.44 27.14
CA PRO A 58 0.37 -0.81 27.43
C PRO A 58 0.71 -2.26 27.06
N ALA A 59 -0.21 -3.19 27.31
CA ALA A 59 -0.04 -4.59 26.91
C ALA A 59 0.02 -4.77 25.41
N ALA A 60 -0.84 -4.07 24.65
CA ALA A 60 -0.80 -4.03 23.20
C ALA A 60 0.55 -3.49 22.67
N GLY A 61 1.08 -2.44 23.29
CA GLY A 61 2.40 -1.91 22.97
C GLY A 61 3.51 -2.95 23.14
N ILE A 62 3.52 -3.68 24.25
CA ILE A 62 4.48 -4.77 24.48
C ILE A 62 4.35 -5.86 23.43
N ILE A 63 3.13 -6.29 23.10
CA ILE A 63 2.87 -7.29 22.07
C ILE A 63 3.40 -6.84 20.71
N ILE A 64 3.16 -5.59 20.33
CA ILE A 64 3.65 -5.03 19.08
C ILE A 64 5.18 -5.06 19.03
N VAL A 65 5.86 -4.59 20.09
CA VAL A 65 7.33 -4.61 20.17
C VAL A 65 7.86 -6.04 20.04
N LEU A 66 7.27 -6.99 20.75
CA LEU A 66 7.66 -8.40 20.67
C LEU A 66 7.45 -8.96 19.26
N MET A 67 6.35 -8.62 18.59
CA MET A 67 6.10 -9.05 17.20
C MET A 67 7.19 -8.55 16.25
N TYR A 68 7.59 -7.28 16.36
CA TYR A 68 8.67 -6.73 15.53
C TYR A 68 10.01 -7.37 15.88
N HIS A 69 10.28 -7.62 17.16
CA HIS A 69 11.50 -8.27 17.60
C HIS A 69 11.61 -9.71 17.08
N PHE A 70 10.57 -10.53 17.24
CA PHE A 70 10.58 -11.93 16.77
C PHE A 70 10.65 -12.07 15.25
N THR A 71 10.19 -11.08 14.51
CA THR A 71 10.29 -11.07 13.04
C THR A 71 11.59 -10.45 12.53
N HIS A 72 12.49 -10.02 13.44
CA HIS A 72 13.74 -9.33 13.11
C HIS A 72 13.54 -8.04 12.30
N GLU A 73 12.44 -7.35 12.54
CA GLU A 73 12.09 -6.07 11.90
C GLU A 73 12.24 -4.89 12.87
N ASP A 74 13.08 -5.02 13.92
CA ASP A 74 13.32 -3.99 14.95
C ASP A 74 13.84 -2.66 14.38
N LYS A 75 14.50 -2.72 13.21
CA LYS A 75 15.05 -1.56 12.51
C LYS A 75 14.08 -0.97 11.48
N ASN A 76 12.82 -1.43 11.48
CA ASN A 76 11.83 -0.91 10.55
C ASN A 76 11.57 0.57 10.85
N THR A 77 11.90 1.41 9.89
CA THR A 77 11.78 2.86 9.99
C THR A 77 10.39 3.37 9.59
N GLY A 78 9.38 2.50 9.61
CA GLY A 78 8.02 2.86 9.22
C GLY A 78 7.92 3.16 7.72
N THR A 79 7.20 4.22 7.37
CA THR A 79 7.00 4.62 5.96
C THR A 79 8.32 4.89 5.23
N ASN A 80 9.36 5.31 5.93
CA ASN A 80 10.68 5.54 5.35
C ASN A 80 11.28 4.26 4.75
N LEU A 81 10.93 3.07 5.26
CA LEU A 81 11.39 1.81 4.68
C LEU A 81 10.99 1.69 3.21
N VAL A 82 9.72 1.98 2.89
CA VAL A 82 9.22 1.88 1.50
C VAL A 82 9.80 3.00 0.63
N ILE A 83 9.91 4.21 1.17
CA ILE A 83 10.52 5.35 0.47
C ILE A 83 11.98 5.04 0.12
N THR A 84 12.75 4.56 1.10
CA THR A 84 14.16 4.17 0.90
C THR A 84 14.28 3.03 -0.11
N ALA A 85 13.38 2.06 -0.09
CA ALA A 85 13.38 0.96 -1.05
C ALA A 85 13.24 1.45 -2.50
N ILE A 86 12.39 2.44 -2.74
CA ILE A 86 12.22 3.01 -4.07
C ILE A 86 13.43 3.86 -4.47
N GLN A 87 14.04 4.60 -3.53
CA GLN A 87 15.18 5.48 -3.80
C GLN A 87 16.50 4.71 -3.99
N SER A 88 16.75 3.69 -3.19
CA SER A 88 18.04 2.99 -3.11
C SER A 88 18.00 1.52 -3.55
N ASN A 89 16.88 1.05 -4.12
CA ASN A 89 16.65 -0.36 -4.46
C ASN A 89 16.78 -1.31 -3.25
N ALA A 90 16.52 -0.80 -2.04
CA ALA A 90 16.50 -1.62 -0.84
C ALA A 90 15.28 -2.58 -0.87
N GLU A 91 15.42 -3.72 -0.24
CA GLU A 91 14.34 -4.68 -0.16
C GLU A 91 13.30 -4.28 0.89
N VAL A 92 12.02 -4.36 0.54
CA VAL A 92 10.92 -4.31 1.50
C VAL A 92 10.46 -5.73 1.80
N PRO A 93 10.71 -6.25 2.99
CA PRO A 93 10.28 -7.61 3.34
C PRO A 93 8.75 -7.73 3.30
N VAL A 94 8.25 -8.81 2.71
CA VAL A 94 6.80 -9.08 2.66
C VAL A 94 6.17 -9.21 4.06
N ARG A 95 6.97 -9.61 5.06
CA ARG A 95 6.57 -9.71 6.48
C ARG A 95 6.09 -8.38 7.07
N VAL A 96 6.53 -7.27 6.52
CA VAL A 96 6.13 -5.92 6.98
C VAL A 96 4.63 -5.68 6.80
N ALA A 97 4.02 -6.19 5.71
CA ALA A 97 2.59 -6.00 5.47
C ALA A 97 1.69 -6.58 6.59
N PRO A 98 1.77 -7.87 6.95
CA PRO A 98 0.96 -8.41 8.04
C PRO A 98 1.31 -7.80 9.40
N LEU A 99 2.57 -7.49 9.68
CA LEU A 99 2.98 -6.82 10.92
C LEU A 99 2.27 -5.48 11.09
N ILE A 100 2.26 -4.66 10.06
CA ILE A 100 1.63 -3.33 10.10
C ILE A 100 0.11 -3.44 10.24
N ILE A 101 -0.52 -4.37 9.50
CA ILE A 101 -1.96 -4.61 9.64
C ILE A 101 -2.30 -4.97 11.09
N ILE A 102 -1.62 -5.96 11.67
CA ILE A 102 -1.91 -6.44 13.03
C ILE A 102 -1.61 -5.37 14.07
N SER A 103 -0.45 -4.70 13.99
CA SER A 103 -0.07 -3.65 14.94
C SER A 103 -1.03 -2.46 14.89
N THR A 104 -1.47 -2.06 13.69
CA THR A 104 -2.45 -0.98 13.54
C THR A 104 -3.81 -1.37 14.12
N LEU A 105 -4.28 -2.60 13.88
CA LEU A 105 -5.53 -3.11 14.44
C LEU A 105 -5.47 -3.20 15.98
N LEU A 106 -4.38 -3.70 16.55
CA LEU A 106 -4.18 -3.74 18.00
C LEU A 106 -4.17 -2.34 18.62
N THR A 107 -3.49 -1.40 17.99
CA THR A 107 -3.45 -0.01 18.46
C THR A 107 -4.84 0.61 18.47
N HIS A 108 -5.63 0.45 17.39
CA HIS A 108 -7.00 0.97 17.32
C HIS A 108 -7.95 0.27 18.29
N LEU A 109 -7.79 -1.05 18.48
CA LEU A 109 -8.58 -1.83 19.44
C LEU A 109 -8.42 -1.31 20.87
N CYS A 110 -7.18 -0.96 21.24
CA CYS A 110 -6.87 -0.45 22.57
C CYS A 110 -6.97 1.09 22.68
N GLY A 111 -7.53 1.77 21.66
CA GLY A 111 -7.78 3.22 21.71
C GLY A 111 -6.57 4.11 21.46
N GLY A 112 -5.45 3.55 21.03
CA GLY A 112 -4.31 4.32 20.59
C GLY A 112 -4.59 5.01 19.25
N SER A 113 -3.94 6.15 19.00
CA SER A 113 -4.02 6.88 17.74
C SER A 113 -2.87 6.46 16.83
N ALA A 114 -3.17 5.70 15.79
CA ALA A 114 -2.21 5.34 14.74
C ALA A 114 -2.72 5.83 13.38
N GLY A 115 -1.83 6.45 12.59
CA GLY A 115 -2.16 6.91 11.23
C GLY A 115 -2.37 5.71 10.30
N ARG A 116 -3.44 5.78 9.50
CA ARG A 116 -3.76 4.74 8.50
C ARG A 116 -3.02 4.96 7.18
N GLU A 117 -2.60 6.20 6.92
CA GLU A 117 -1.93 6.61 5.69
C GLU A 117 -0.59 5.89 5.51
N GLY A 118 0.27 5.96 6.52
CA GLY A 118 1.56 5.27 6.51
C GLY A 118 1.41 3.76 6.46
N ALA A 119 0.41 3.20 7.15
CA ALA A 119 0.10 1.78 7.08
C ALA A 119 -0.30 1.35 5.66
N ALA A 120 -1.16 2.12 4.98
CA ALA A 120 -1.56 1.86 3.60
C ALA A 120 -0.37 1.80 2.63
N LEU A 121 0.53 2.78 2.73
CA LEU A 121 1.73 2.85 1.90
C LEU A 121 2.66 1.64 2.12
N GLN A 122 2.90 1.30 3.38
CA GLN A 122 3.78 0.19 3.72
C GLN A 122 3.20 -1.16 3.31
N VAL A 123 1.91 -1.41 3.55
CA VAL A 123 1.22 -2.63 3.12
C VAL A 123 1.24 -2.74 1.60
N GLY A 124 0.81 -1.69 0.90
CA GLY A 124 0.79 -1.67 -0.57
C GLY A 124 2.19 -1.84 -1.17
N GLY A 125 3.17 -1.10 -0.65
CA GLY A 125 4.56 -1.15 -1.12
C GLY A 125 5.23 -2.51 -0.88
N SER A 126 5.06 -3.09 0.32
CA SER A 126 5.63 -4.39 0.67
C SER A 126 5.06 -5.53 -0.19
N LEU A 127 3.74 -5.58 -0.35
CA LEU A 127 3.08 -6.59 -1.18
C LEU A 127 3.47 -6.47 -2.65
N SER A 128 3.54 -5.24 -3.18
CA SER A 128 3.93 -5.01 -4.57
C SER A 128 5.39 -5.34 -4.84
N ASN A 129 6.28 -5.04 -3.89
CA ASN A 129 7.68 -5.45 -3.99
C ASN A 129 7.81 -6.98 -4.07
N PHE A 130 7.02 -7.70 -3.27
CA PHE A 130 6.97 -9.16 -3.32
C PHE A 130 6.46 -9.67 -4.67
N ILE A 131 5.40 -9.06 -5.23
CA ILE A 131 4.88 -9.41 -6.56
C ILE A 131 5.93 -9.13 -7.65
N ALA A 132 6.62 -7.98 -7.58
CA ALA A 132 7.67 -7.63 -8.53
C ALA A 132 8.83 -8.65 -8.53
N LYS A 133 9.22 -9.16 -7.34
CA LYS A 133 10.21 -10.22 -7.20
C LYS A 133 9.76 -11.54 -7.84
N ILE A 134 8.51 -11.94 -7.63
CA ILE A 134 7.94 -13.14 -8.27
C ILE A 134 7.95 -13.01 -9.80
N LEU A 135 7.65 -11.82 -10.31
CA LEU A 135 7.64 -11.53 -11.74
C LEU A 135 9.04 -11.28 -12.33
N HIS A 136 10.09 -11.34 -11.49
CA HIS A 136 11.49 -11.08 -11.89
C HIS A 136 11.68 -9.75 -12.61
N PHE A 137 11.04 -8.69 -12.08
CA PHE A 137 11.16 -7.35 -12.63
C PHE A 137 12.52 -6.75 -12.34
N ASP A 138 13.01 -5.92 -13.28
CA ASP A 138 14.19 -5.11 -13.06
C ASP A 138 13.92 -4.00 -12.02
N ASP A 139 14.97 -3.28 -11.62
CA ASP A 139 14.90 -2.23 -10.60
C ASP A 139 13.92 -1.12 -10.97
N LYS A 140 13.83 -0.76 -12.25
CA LYS A 140 12.93 0.32 -12.73
C LYS A 140 11.48 -0.12 -12.66
N ASP A 141 11.19 -1.31 -13.14
CA ASP A 141 9.86 -1.88 -13.12
C ASP A 141 9.40 -2.19 -11.67
N THR A 142 10.32 -2.64 -10.82
CA THR A 142 10.06 -2.85 -9.39
C THR A 142 9.64 -1.55 -8.70
N ARG A 143 10.32 -0.43 -8.97
CA ARG A 143 9.92 0.89 -8.44
C ARG A 143 8.50 1.27 -8.86
N ILE A 144 8.17 1.14 -10.14
CA ILE A 144 6.81 1.43 -10.64
C ILE A 144 5.79 0.51 -9.95
N MET A 145 6.11 -0.77 -9.79
CA MET A 145 5.23 -1.74 -9.17
C MET A 145 4.95 -1.40 -7.70
N ILE A 146 5.98 -0.98 -6.94
CA ILE A 146 5.82 -0.52 -5.54
C ILE A 146 4.87 0.69 -5.49
N MET A 147 5.08 1.68 -6.37
CA MET A 147 4.19 2.86 -6.44
C MET A 147 2.75 2.47 -6.79
N CYS A 148 2.54 1.52 -7.71
CA CYS A 148 1.22 1.00 -8.04
C CYS A 148 0.52 0.38 -6.82
N GLY A 149 1.25 -0.38 -6.00
CA GLY A 149 0.67 -0.98 -4.81
C GLY A 149 0.39 0.02 -3.70
N MET A 150 1.27 1.01 -3.52
CA MET A 150 1.03 2.11 -2.58
C MET A 150 -0.26 2.84 -2.96
N SER A 151 -0.42 3.19 -4.24
CA SER A 151 -1.62 3.89 -4.74
C SER A 151 -2.87 3.04 -4.64
N ALA A 152 -2.78 1.74 -4.92
CA ALA A 152 -3.90 0.80 -4.81
C ALA A 152 -4.39 0.67 -3.36
N CYS A 153 -3.48 0.40 -2.42
CA CYS A 153 -3.85 0.23 -1.01
C CYS A 153 -4.41 1.52 -0.42
N PHE A 154 -3.78 2.65 -0.70
CA PHE A 154 -4.25 3.97 -0.26
C PHE A 154 -5.64 4.28 -0.83
N SER A 155 -5.85 4.06 -2.13
CA SER A 155 -7.14 4.25 -2.79
C SER A 155 -8.25 3.38 -2.21
N ALA A 156 -7.95 2.11 -1.89
CA ALA A 156 -8.92 1.19 -1.28
C ALA A 156 -9.35 1.63 0.12
N LEU A 157 -8.44 2.24 0.91
CA LEU A 157 -8.76 2.71 2.26
C LEU A 157 -9.49 4.05 2.29
N PHE A 158 -9.14 4.97 1.39
CA PHE A 158 -9.61 6.35 1.45
C PHE A 158 -10.61 6.72 0.36
N GLY A 159 -10.77 5.90 -0.68
CA GLY A 159 -11.71 6.15 -1.78
C GLY A 159 -11.30 7.31 -2.70
N THR A 160 -10.01 7.66 -2.74
CA THR A 160 -9.49 8.83 -3.48
C THR A 160 -8.44 8.40 -4.51
N PRO A 161 -8.83 7.76 -5.64
CA PRO A 161 -7.89 7.10 -6.56
C PRO A 161 -6.89 8.06 -7.20
N ILE A 162 -7.32 9.24 -7.62
CA ILE A 162 -6.40 10.21 -8.27
C ILE A 162 -5.40 10.77 -7.25
N ALA A 163 -5.89 11.18 -6.07
CA ALA A 163 -5.02 11.66 -5.00
C ALA A 163 -4.04 10.57 -4.54
N ALA A 164 -4.49 9.32 -4.43
CA ALA A 164 -3.66 8.18 -4.08
C ALA A 164 -2.52 7.96 -5.09
N ALA A 165 -2.79 8.06 -6.39
CA ALA A 165 -1.80 7.90 -7.44
C ALA A 165 -0.75 9.02 -7.37
N ILE A 166 -1.18 10.28 -7.29
CA ILE A 166 -0.28 11.43 -7.20
C ILE A 166 0.56 11.36 -5.92
N PHE A 167 -0.08 11.09 -4.77
CA PHE A 167 0.60 10.99 -3.49
C PHE A 167 1.69 9.90 -3.49
N SER A 168 1.40 8.73 -4.08
CA SER A 168 2.37 7.62 -4.14
C SER A 168 3.61 7.96 -4.98
N MET A 169 3.49 8.83 -5.96
CA MET A 169 4.62 9.28 -6.76
C MET A 169 5.39 10.43 -6.09
N GLU A 170 4.68 11.34 -5.42
CA GLU A 170 5.26 12.54 -4.82
C GLU A 170 5.98 12.25 -3.50
N VAL A 171 5.47 11.31 -2.71
CA VAL A 171 6.04 10.97 -1.39
C VAL A 171 7.47 10.44 -1.47
N ILE A 172 7.88 9.93 -2.62
CA ILE A 172 9.20 9.34 -2.84
C ILE A 172 10.29 10.39 -2.98
N SER A 173 9.99 11.47 -3.70
CA SER A 173 10.92 12.58 -3.92
C SER A 173 10.13 13.85 -4.13
N VAL A 174 10.06 14.66 -3.10
CA VAL A 174 9.29 15.92 -3.12
C VAL A 174 9.75 16.80 -4.28
N GLY A 175 8.79 17.23 -5.12
CA GLY A 175 9.05 18.06 -6.27
C GLY A 175 9.58 17.35 -7.51
N VAL A 176 9.79 16.04 -7.47
CA VAL A 176 10.24 15.23 -8.63
C VAL A 176 9.29 14.09 -8.89
N MET A 177 8.37 14.27 -9.81
CA MET A 177 7.36 13.26 -10.14
C MET A 177 7.92 12.21 -11.11
N TYR A 178 7.73 10.93 -10.78
CA TYR A 178 8.15 9.82 -11.65
C TYR A 178 7.07 9.51 -12.70
N TYR A 179 7.01 10.30 -13.77
CA TYR A 179 5.94 10.26 -14.78
C TYR A 179 5.70 8.88 -15.41
N ALA A 180 6.71 8.02 -15.50
CA ALA A 180 6.55 6.67 -16.03
C ALA A 180 5.56 5.81 -15.20
N ALA A 181 5.37 6.13 -13.92
CA ALA A 181 4.44 5.45 -13.03
C ALA A 181 3.02 6.04 -13.06
N LEU A 182 2.80 7.20 -13.68
CA LEU A 182 1.52 7.93 -13.60
C LEU A 182 0.34 7.06 -14.05
N VAL A 183 0.41 6.53 -15.28
CA VAL A 183 -0.68 5.74 -15.85
C VAL A 183 -0.88 4.43 -15.07
N PRO A 184 0.17 3.61 -14.80
CA PRO A 184 0.03 2.42 -13.97
C PRO A 184 -0.56 2.68 -12.58
N CYS A 185 -0.14 3.72 -11.88
CA CYS A 185 -0.65 4.07 -10.56
C CYS A 185 -2.13 4.48 -10.58
N ILE A 186 -2.53 5.31 -11.56
CA ILE A 186 -3.93 5.72 -11.71
C ILE A 186 -4.83 4.49 -11.98
N ILE A 187 -4.44 3.63 -12.91
CA ILE A 187 -5.21 2.43 -13.24
C ILE A 187 -5.32 1.52 -12.02
N SER A 188 -4.21 1.26 -11.34
CA SER A 188 -4.16 0.42 -10.14
C SER A 188 -5.04 0.99 -9.02
N ALA A 189 -4.99 2.31 -8.79
CA ALA A 189 -5.81 2.99 -7.79
C ALA A 189 -7.31 2.96 -8.12
N LEU A 190 -7.69 3.17 -9.39
CA LEU A 190 -9.08 3.09 -9.85
C LEU A 190 -9.66 1.69 -9.68
N ILE A 191 -8.90 0.66 -10.06
CA ILE A 191 -9.30 -0.73 -9.89
C ILE A 191 -9.47 -1.06 -8.40
N ALA A 192 -8.51 -0.65 -7.56
CA ALA A 192 -8.56 -0.89 -6.13
C ALA A 192 -9.76 -0.19 -5.47
N SER A 193 -10.08 1.04 -5.88
CA SER A 193 -11.30 1.76 -5.45
C SER A 193 -12.56 1.02 -5.89
N GLY A 194 -12.60 0.50 -7.12
CA GLY A 194 -13.71 -0.31 -7.60
C GLY A 194 -13.91 -1.58 -6.80
N VAL A 195 -12.82 -2.30 -6.49
CA VAL A 195 -12.85 -3.49 -5.63
C VAL A 195 -13.33 -3.13 -4.23
N ALA A 196 -12.83 -2.04 -3.63
CA ALA A 196 -13.29 -1.57 -2.32
C ALA A 196 -14.79 -1.23 -2.32
N GLY A 197 -15.28 -0.66 -3.41
CA GLY A 197 -16.71 -0.38 -3.60
C GLY A 197 -17.59 -1.63 -3.55
N LEU A 198 -17.12 -2.79 -4.05
CA LEU A 198 -17.85 -4.06 -3.96
C LEU A 198 -18.08 -4.52 -2.51
N PHE A 199 -17.23 -4.06 -1.60
CA PHE A 199 -17.36 -4.33 -0.15
C PHE A 199 -18.16 -3.27 0.60
N ASN A 200 -18.87 -2.38 -0.11
CA ASN A 200 -19.61 -1.25 0.48
C ASN A 200 -18.73 -0.40 1.40
N ILE A 201 -17.49 -0.17 1.00
CA ILE A 201 -16.61 0.75 1.70
C ILE A 201 -16.99 2.16 1.25
N THR A 202 -17.58 2.91 2.17
CA THR A 202 -17.85 4.34 1.95
C THR A 202 -16.56 5.13 2.15
N PRO A 203 -16.21 6.03 1.22
CA PRO A 203 -15.07 6.94 1.43
C PRO A 203 -15.20 7.66 2.77
N THR A 204 -14.08 7.86 3.44
CA THR A 204 -14.08 8.67 4.68
C THR A 204 -14.50 10.08 4.32
N MET A 205 -15.72 10.47 4.68
CA MET A 205 -16.18 11.85 4.55
C MET A 205 -15.53 12.65 5.67
N PHE A 206 -14.80 13.71 5.31
CA PHE A 206 -14.20 14.67 6.23
C PHE A 206 -15.17 15.82 6.48
#